data_47bc5873b649ff590ada2a1c4db9e623
#
_entry.id   47bc5873b649ff590ada2a1c4db9e623
#
_cell.length_a   1.000
_cell.length_b   1.000
_cell.length_c   1.000
_cell.angle_alpha   90.00
_cell.angle_beta   90.00
_cell.angle_gamma   90.00
#
_symmetry.space_group_name_H-M   'P 1'
#
loop_
_entity.id
_entity.type
_entity.pdbx_description
1 polymer ?
#
loop_
_entity_poly.entity_id
_entity_poly.type
_entity_poly.pdbx_seq_one_letter_code
_entity_poly.pdbx_strand_id
1 'polypeptide(L)'
;MNHKKHIIHLVSNKEWGGGEQYVYNLCQHFAADNYNVTIFCRPVKQLLERFALLNIALHKLPLKGMFDLYSAVRLSSFLKNKECVIHVHNFKDAFTAVFARIISGNKNTRIMLTRHLVRKGKTSGIYTWLYKQLDKIIFVSELAKNEFLSTGATIAPERITVVRNSIVIPEEMPKVDIRKEFSLPEECTIAMYHGRIADEKGLDVLIDAMQLVKSKEILLLLIGKGDENYLSMLQQRVNEYGLENNIKFIGYRSPVLPYLQECDFGILPSIVRESSSLSCMEYMSQGRPVIATNNGGQTEYLDHEKNSLLVPPADAEALAKEISELANNADKRKLLGANALSDYRNKLNYSCFYKKITNVYGY
;
A
#
# COMPACT_ATOMS: atom_id res chain seq x y z
N MET A 1 28.47 -19.32 16.45
CA MET A 1 28.00 -17.99 15.99
C MET A 1 26.90 -18.23 14.98
N ASN A 2 25.64 -17.93 15.32
CA ASN A 2 24.55 -18.00 14.35
C ASN A 2 24.80 -16.94 13.29
N HIS A 3 25.25 -17.33 12.09
CA HIS A 3 25.38 -16.41 10.97
C HIS A 3 23.97 -15.95 10.60
N LYS A 4 23.62 -14.72 11.00
CA LYS A 4 22.35 -14.11 10.61
C LYS A 4 22.30 -14.08 9.09
N LYS A 5 21.25 -14.67 8.52
CA LYS A 5 21.05 -14.79 7.09
C LYS A 5 20.98 -13.40 6.44
N HIS A 6 21.44 -13.32 5.20
CA HIS A 6 21.51 -12.05 4.47
C HIS A 6 20.23 -11.83 3.68
N ILE A 7 19.63 -10.66 3.83
CA ILE A 7 18.42 -10.25 3.12
C ILE A 7 18.80 -9.21 2.06
N ILE A 8 18.39 -9.46 0.84
CA ILE A 8 18.68 -8.60 -0.31
C ILE A 8 17.37 -8.17 -0.94
N HIS A 9 17.14 -6.87 -1.09
CA HIS A 9 16.02 -6.33 -1.86
C HIS A 9 16.47 -5.78 -3.19
N LEU A 10 15.74 -6.10 -4.28
CA LEU A 10 15.92 -5.47 -5.59
C LEU A 10 14.77 -4.48 -5.84
N VAL A 11 15.11 -3.23 -6.20
CA VAL A 11 14.14 -2.15 -6.41
C VAL A 11 14.43 -1.45 -7.73
N SER A 12 13.63 -1.74 -8.76
CA SER A 12 13.81 -1.21 -10.11
C SER A 12 12.87 -0.07 -10.50
N ASN A 13 11.96 0.33 -9.62
CA ASN A 13 11.02 1.42 -9.91
C ASN A 13 11.73 2.76 -10.14
N LYS A 14 11.04 3.68 -10.79
CA LYS A 14 11.56 5.03 -11.09
C LYS A 14 11.09 6.09 -10.11
N GLU A 15 10.05 5.79 -9.34
CA GLU A 15 9.38 6.70 -8.43
C GLU A 15 9.17 6.03 -7.09
N TRP A 16 9.02 6.84 -6.05
CA TRP A 16 8.67 6.35 -4.72
C TRP A 16 7.16 6.16 -4.61
N GLY A 17 6.74 4.99 -4.16
CA GLY A 17 5.34 4.66 -3.94
C GLY A 17 5.16 3.69 -2.78
N GLY A 18 3.98 3.11 -2.66
CA GLY A 18 3.67 2.14 -1.60
C GLY A 18 4.57 0.89 -1.62
N GLY A 19 5.02 0.46 -2.78
CA GLY A 19 5.97 -0.66 -2.91
C GLY A 19 7.35 -0.35 -2.33
N GLU A 20 7.88 0.85 -2.58
CA GLU A 20 9.16 1.32 -2.05
C GLU A 20 9.06 1.57 -0.55
N GLN A 21 7.95 2.12 -0.08
CA GLN A 21 7.70 2.28 1.36
C GLN A 21 7.62 0.92 2.07
N TYR A 22 7.01 -0.08 1.44
CA TYR A 22 7.00 -1.45 1.94
C TYR A 22 8.42 -2.00 2.10
N VAL A 23 9.28 -1.84 1.09
CA VAL A 23 10.70 -2.27 1.16
C VAL A 23 11.44 -1.51 2.25
N TYR A 24 11.26 -0.19 2.32
CA TYR A 24 11.89 0.66 3.33
C TYR A 24 11.56 0.18 4.75
N ASN A 25 10.29 -0.03 5.05
CA ASN A 25 9.83 -0.48 6.35
C ASN A 25 10.37 -1.86 6.71
N LEU A 26 10.40 -2.80 5.75
CA LEU A 26 10.99 -4.12 5.97
C LEU A 26 12.48 -4.04 6.27
N CYS A 27 13.23 -3.28 5.46
CA CYS A 27 14.66 -3.12 5.65
C CYS A 27 15.00 -2.49 7.00
N GLN A 28 14.22 -1.49 7.42
CA GLN A 28 14.38 -0.83 8.72
C GLN A 28 14.22 -1.83 9.88
N HIS A 29 13.17 -2.64 9.86
CA HIS A 29 12.90 -3.60 10.94
C HIS A 29 13.90 -4.76 10.93
N PHE A 30 14.24 -5.30 9.77
CA PHE A 30 15.27 -6.34 9.70
C PHE A 30 16.64 -5.83 10.17
N ALA A 31 16.98 -4.59 9.85
CA ALA A 31 18.23 -3.97 10.34
C ALA A 31 18.21 -3.77 11.86
N ALA A 32 17.06 -3.33 12.42
CA ALA A 32 16.88 -3.20 13.87
C ALA A 32 17.01 -4.55 14.59
N ASP A 33 16.54 -5.63 13.99
CA ASP A 33 16.73 -7.01 14.47
C ASP A 33 18.12 -7.57 14.17
N ASN A 34 19.04 -6.72 13.72
CA ASN A 34 20.43 -7.06 13.39
C ASN A 34 20.58 -8.10 12.27
N TYR A 35 19.68 -8.20 11.30
CA TYR A 35 19.92 -8.93 10.07
C TYR A 35 20.88 -8.17 9.15
N ASN A 36 21.63 -8.90 8.32
CA ASN A 36 22.42 -8.28 7.27
C ASN A 36 21.50 -7.91 6.10
N VAL A 37 21.19 -6.63 5.95
CA VAL A 37 20.29 -6.14 4.90
C VAL A 37 21.06 -5.39 3.83
N THR A 38 20.76 -5.67 2.58
CA THR A 38 21.32 -4.97 1.42
C THR A 38 20.23 -4.61 0.43
N ILE A 39 20.26 -3.39 -0.06
CA ILE A 39 19.38 -2.94 -1.16
C ILE A 39 20.22 -2.77 -2.43
N PHE A 40 19.77 -3.38 -3.52
CA PHE A 40 20.19 -3.04 -4.87
C PHE A 40 19.07 -2.26 -5.55
N CYS A 41 19.29 -1.01 -5.88
CA CYS A 41 18.27 -0.20 -6.51
C CYS A 41 18.76 0.48 -7.80
N ARG A 42 17.78 0.83 -8.63
CA ARG A 42 18.02 1.69 -9.78
C ARG A 42 18.55 3.05 -9.30
N PRO A 43 19.57 3.64 -10.00
CA PRO A 43 20.18 4.89 -9.59
C PRO A 43 19.28 6.11 -9.90
N VAL A 44 18.13 6.17 -9.24
CA VAL A 44 17.20 7.30 -9.24
C VAL A 44 17.42 8.10 -7.98
N LYS A 45 17.59 9.42 -8.10
CA LYS A 45 17.93 10.32 -6.99
C LYS A 45 17.01 10.12 -5.77
N GLN A 46 15.71 10.15 -5.98
CA GLN A 46 14.70 10.00 -4.92
C GLN A 46 14.82 8.67 -4.16
N LEU A 47 15.10 7.56 -4.87
CA LEU A 47 15.27 6.24 -4.23
C LEU A 47 16.56 6.20 -3.40
N LEU A 48 17.66 6.70 -3.98
CA LEU A 48 18.96 6.70 -3.31
C LEU A 48 18.95 7.54 -2.04
N GLU A 49 18.39 8.75 -2.09
CA GLU A 49 18.30 9.64 -0.93
C GLU A 49 17.49 9.02 0.21
N ARG A 50 16.34 8.42 -0.09
CA ARG A 50 15.49 7.83 0.93
C ARG A 50 16.07 6.54 1.51
N PHE A 51 16.58 5.63 0.68
CA PHE A 51 17.20 4.39 1.19
C PHE A 51 18.51 4.64 1.94
N ALA A 52 19.24 5.71 1.64
CA ALA A 52 20.42 6.10 2.40
C ALA A 52 20.15 6.41 3.88
N LEU A 53 18.92 6.81 4.22
CA LEU A 53 18.51 7.07 5.60
C LEU A 53 18.48 5.80 6.49
N LEU A 54 18.47 4.61 5.87
CA LEU A 54 18.39 3.34 6.61
C LEU A 54 19.72 2.88 7.22
N ASN A 55 20.82 3.51 6.90
CA ASN A 55 22.17 3.11 7.33
C ASN A 55 22.48 1.60 7.08
N ILE A 56 22.06 1.09 5.93
CA ILE A 56 22.30 -0.29 5.46
C ILE A 56 23.09 -0.28 4.14
N ALA A 57 23.59 -1.44 3.72
CA ALA A 57 24.32 -1.55 2.46
C ALA A 57 23.40 -1.22 1.27
N LEU A 58 23.76 -0.17 0.51
CA LEU A 58 23.02 0.32 -0.64
C LEU A 58 23.90 0.26 -1.90
N HIS A 59 23.48 -0.51 -2.89
CA HIS A 59 24.19 -0.68 -4.16
C HIS A 59 23.34 -0.20 -5.34
N LYS A 60 24.00 0.42 -6.31
CA LYS A 60 23.39 0.88 -7.55
C LYS A 60 23.47 -0.22 -8.62
N LEU A 61 22.31 -0.61 -9.17
CA LEU A 61 22.22 -1.46 -10.34
C LEU A 61 21.24 -0.86 -11.35
N PRO A 62 21.52 -0.98 -12.67
CA PRO A 62 20.63 -0.43 -13.72
C PRO A 62 19.21 -0.99 -13.67
N LEU A 63 19.03 -2.27 -13.42
CA LEU A 63 17.76 -3.00 -13.33
C LEU A 63 16.80 -2.61 -14.47
N LYS A 64 17.34 -2.65 -15.73
CA LYS A 64 16.67 -2.09 -16.90
C LYS A 64 15.49 -2.91 -17.40
N GLY A 65 15.50 -4.23 -17.18
CA GLY A 65 14.46 -5.10 -17.71
C GLY A 65 14.66 -6.58 -17.42
N MET A 66 13.88 -7.40 -18.13
CA MET A 66 13.80 -8.85 -17.91
C MET A 66 15.13 -9.58 -18.18
N PHE A 67 15.92 -9.11 -19.15
CA PHE A 67 17.20 -9.71 -19.54
C PHE A 67 18.39 -8.78 -19.24
N ASP A 68 18.36 -8.13 -18.07
CA ASP A 68 19.48 -7.30 -17.61
C ASP A 68 20.62 -8.18 -17.08
N LEU A 69 21.39 -8.76 -18.01
CA LEU A 69 22.52 -9.63 -17.71
C LEU A 69 23.63 -8.89 -16.98
N TYR A 70 23.81 -7.60 -17.22
CA TYR A 70 24.82 -6.80 -16.50
C TYR A 70 24.48 -6.77 -15.00
N SER A 71 23.24 -6.42 -14.65
CA SER A 71 22.79 -6.43 -13.25
C SER A 71 22.86 -7.84 -12.64
N ALA A 72 22.52 -8.87 -13.41
CA ALA A 72 22.61 -10.25 -12.96
C ALA A 72 24.05 -10.69 -12.64
N VAL A 73 25.03 -10.37 -13.50
CA VAL A 73 26.45 -10.68 -13.26
C VAL A 73 26.99 -9.93 -12.04
N ARG A 74 26.65 -8.63 -11.90
CA ARG A 74 27.08 -7.85 -10.74
C ARG A 74 26.48 -8.41 -9.44
N LEU A 75 25.21 -8.76 -9.44
CA LEU A 75 24.54 -9.38 -8.30
C LEU A 75 25.13 -10.78 -8.00
N SER A 76 25.42 -11.60 -9.02
CA SER A 76 25.96 -12.95 -8.84
C SER A 76 27.29 -12.96 -8.08
N SER A 77 28.16 -11.98 -8.31
CA SER A 77 29.41 -11.81 -7.58
C SER A 77 29.19 -11.57 -6.09
N PHE A 78 28.11 -10.86 -5.73
CA PHE A 78 27.72 -10.62 -4.35
C PHE A 78 27.15 -11.86 -3.65
N LEU A 79 26.53 -12.78 -4.41
CA LEU A 79 25.88 -13.98 -3.87
C LEU A 79 26.85 -15.11 -3.51
N LYS A 80 28.08 -15.10 -4.05
CA LYS A 80 29.04 -16.20 -3.84
C LYS A 80 29.24 -16.52 -2.36
N ASN A 81 29.09 -17.79 -2.02
CA ASN A 81 29.31 -18.35 -0.66
C ASN A 81 28.46 -17.72 0.45
N LYS A 82 27.30 -17.13 0.13
CA LYS A 82 26.38 -16.55 1.13
C LYS A 82 25.08 -17.31 1.19
N GLU A 83 24.60 -17.59 2.38
CA GLU A 83 23.19 -17.97 2.56
C GLU A 83 22.36 -16.69 2.61
N CYS A 84 21.45 -16.52 1.63
CA CYS A 84 20.69 -15.28 1.53
C CYS A 84 19.28 -15.48 0.96
N VAL A 85 18.41 -14.54 1.28
CA VAL A 85 17.11 -14.36 0.66
C VAL A 85 17.17 -13.14 -0.25
N ILE A 86 16.83 -13.30 -1.52
CA ILE A 86 16.57 -12.18 -2.42
C ILE A 86 15.08 -11.97 -2.49
N HIS A 87 14.61 -10.80 -2.09
CA HIS A 87 13.22 -10.42 -2.17
C HIS A 87 13.02 -9.38 -3.28
N VAL A 88 12.20 -9.73 -4.25
CA VAL A 88 11.89 -8.91 -5.41
C VAL A 88 10.40 -8.55 -5.44
N HIS A 89 10.06 -7.43 -6.09
CA HIS A 89 8.73 -6.84 -6.04
C HIS A 89 8.05 -6.76 -7.42
N ASN A 90 8.74 -7.20 -8.45
CA ASN A 90 8.21 -7.29 -9.81
C ASN A 90 8.92 -8.41 -10.60
N PHE A 91 8.34 -8.77 -11.76
CA PHE A 91 8.89 -9.85 -12.58
C PHE A 91 10.26 -9.53 -13.19
N LYS A 92 10.54 -8.27 -13.53
CA LYS A 92 11.83 -7.89 -14.15
C LYS A 92 12.96 -8.18 -13.16
N ASP A 93 12.78 -7.80 -11.91
CA ASP A 93 13.76 -8.04 -10.85
C ASP A 93 13.85 -9.54 -10.51
N ALA A 94 12.73 -10.29 -10.63
CA ALA A 94 12.73 -11.73 -10.44
C ALA A 94 13.62 -12.45 -11.48
N PHE A 95 13.56 -12.06 -12.74
CA PHE A 95 14.47 -12.60 -13.77
C PHE A 95 15.93 -12.29 -13.45
N THR A 96 16.24 -11.05 -13.09
CA THR A 96 17.60 -10.65 -12.69
C THR A 96 18.11 -11.48 -11.51
N ALA A 97 17.27 -11.69 -10.47
CA ALA A 97 17.63 -12.50 -9.31
C ALA A 97 17.89 -13.97 -9.68
N VAL A 98 17.03 -14.56 -10.53
CA VAL A 98 17.17 -15.95 -10.99
C VAL A 98 18.45 -16.12 -11.81
N PHE A 99 18.72 -15.22 -12.76
CA PHE A 99 19.95 -15.28 -13.53
C PHE A 99 21.20 -15.09 -12.65
N ALA A 100 21.15 -14.19 -11.68
CA ALA A 100 22.25 -14.02 -10.72
C ALA A 100 22.50 -15.29 -9.90
N ARG A 101 21.44 -15.97 -9.44
CA ARG A 101 21.56 -17.25 -8.73
C ARG A 101 22.18 -18.33 -9.63
N ILE A 102 21.75 -18.45 -10.88
CA ILE A 102 22.29 -19.42 -11.84
C ILE A 102 23.78 -19.12 -12.11
N ILE A 103 24.14 -17.87 -12.42
CA ILE A 103 25.53 -17.46 -12.72
C ILE A 103 26.44 -17.68 -11.51
N SER A 104 25.96 -17.40 -10.30
CA SER A 104 26.75 -17.60 -9.06
C SER A 104 26.95 -19.06 -8.69
N GLY A 105 26.10 -19.97 -9.19
CA GLY A 105 26.04 -21.37 -8.78
C GLY A 105 25.61 -21.58 -7.31
N ASN A 106 25.17 -20.51 -6.62
CA ASN A 106 24.82 -20.56 -5.20
C ASN A 106 23.43 -21.12 -4.95
N LYS A 107 23.37 -22.41 -4.53
CA LYS A 107 22.14 -23.11 -4.20
C LYS A 107 21.51 -22.66 -2.89
N ASN A 108 22.24 -21.95 -2.02
CA ASN A 108 21.74 -21.44 -0.74
C ASN A 108 21.05 -20.07 -0.85
N THR A 109 20.85 -19.57 -2.06
CA THR A 109 20.09 -18.35 -2.34
C THR A 109 18.64 -18.70 -2.58
N ARG A 110 17.73 -18.16 -1.74
CA ARG A 110 16.29 -18.26 -1.91
C ARG A 110 15.74 -16.99 -2.55
N ILE A 111 14.75 -17.13 -3.44
CA ILE A 111 14.17 -15.99 -4.16
C ILE A 111 12.69 -15.88 -3.85
N MET A 112 12.28 -14.75 -3.26
CA MET A 112 10.90 -14.42 -2.92
C MET A 112 10.40 -13.31 -3.85
N LEU A 113 9.17 -13.43 -4.33
CA LEU A 113 8.50 -12.41 -5.14
C LEU A 113 7.23 -11.95 -4.44
N THR A 114 7.12 -10.66 -4.07
CA THR A 114 5.84 -10.08 -3.65
C THR A 114 5.10 -9.46 -4.83
N ARG A 115 3.82 -9.78 -4.93
CA ARG A 115 2.88 -9.23 -5.92
C ARG A 115 1.97 -8.23 -5.24
N HIS A 116 2.20 -6.93 -5.53
CA HIS A 116 1.49 -5.81 -4.90
C HIS A 116 0.19 -5.39 -5.61
N LEU A 117 -0.09 -5.92 -6.79
CA LEU A 117 -1.20 -5.49 -7.63
C LEU A 117 -2.15 -6.65 -7.96
N VAL A 118 -3.44 -6.36 -8.06
CA VAL A 118 -4.44 -7.28 -8.63
C VAL A 118 -4.23 -7.31 -10.14
N ARG A 119 -3.55 -8.32 -10.61
CA ARG A 119 -3.25 -8.51 -12.04
C ARG A 119 -3.21 -9.98 -12.38
N LYS A 120 -3.69 -10.29 -13.56
CA LYS A 120 -3.65 -11.63 -14.16
C LYS A 120 -2.23 -12.17 -14.24
N GLY A 121 -2.06 -13.44 -13.95
CA GLY A 121 -0.80 -14.15 -14.10
C GLY A 121 -0.42 -14.31 -15.58
N LYS A 122 0.86 -14.38 -15.86
CA LYS A 122 1.37 -14.63 -17.21
C LYS A 122 1.58 -16.14 -17.38
N THR A 123 1.17 -16.71 -18.53
CA THR A 123 1.15 -18.16 -18.77
C THR A 123 2.16 -18.63 -19.83
N SER A 124 2.90 -17.71 -20.45
CA SER A 124 3.93 -18.11 -21.43
C SER A 124 5.05 -18.96 -20.80
N GLY A 125 5.68 -19.84 -21.58
CA GLY A 125 6.70 -20.78 -21.12
C GLY A 125 7.82 -20.15 -20.28
N ILE A 126 8.24 -18.91 -20.62
CA ILE A 126 9.28 -18.21 -19.86
C ILE A 126 8.82 -17.82 -18.46
N TYR A 127 7.54 -17.48 -18.28
CA TYR A 127 7.01 -17.19 -16.94
C TYR A 127 6.73 -18.45 -16.15
N THR A 128 6.26 -19.51 -16.82
CA THR A 128 6.13 -20.85 -16.20
C THR A 128 7.49 -21.35 -15.70
N TRP A 129 8.55 -21.16 -16.49
CA TRP A 129 9.92 -21.46 -16.08
C TRP A 129 10.33 -20.57 -14.88
N LEU A 130 10.07 -19.27 -14.93
CA LEU A 130 10.38 -18.34 -13.84
C LEU A 130 9.71 -18.78 -12.52
N TYR A 131 8.42 -19.12 -12.55
CA TYR A 131 7.70 -19.54 -11.35
C TYR A 131 8.32 -20.78 -10.68
N LYS A 132 8.85 -21.71 -11.50
CA LYS A 132 9.58 -22.87 -10.99
C LYS A 132 10.92 -22.51 -10.34
N GLN A 133 11.47 -21.35 -10.64
CA GLN A 133 12.73 -20.87 -10.06
C GLN A 133 12.52 -20.07 -8.74
N LEU A 134 11.31 -19.63 -8.46
CA LEU A 134 11.02 -18.89 -7.24
C LEU A 134 10.74 -19.83 -6.08
N ASP A 135 11.26 -19.52 -4.90
CA ASP A 135 11.03 -20.29 -3.68
C ASP A 135 9.66 -19.98 -3.08
N LYS A 136 9.25 -18.70 -3.11
CA LYS A 136 7.90 -18.26 -2.71
C LYS A 136 7.40 -17.12 -3.60
N ILE A 137 6.09 -17.10 -3.82
CA ILE A 137 5.35 -15.97 -4.39
C ILE A 137 4.36 -15.51 -3.33
N ILE A 138 4.54 -14.28 -2.88
CA ILE A 138 3.78 -13.65 -1.81
C ILE A 138 2.73 -12.74 -2.46
N PHE A 139 1.48 -12.96 -2.17
CA PHE A 139 0.39 -12.07 -2.57
C PHE A 139 -0.05 -11.23 -1.39
N VAL A 140 -0.41 -9.96 -1.63
CA VAL A 140 -0.82 -9.04 -0.56
C VAL A 140 -2.29 -9.18 -0.18
N SER A 141 -3.04 -10.00 -0.91
CA SER A 141 -4.44 -10.35 -0.64
C SER A 141 -4.84 -11.65 -1.32
N GLU A 142 -5.90 -12.29 -0.84
CA GLU A 142 -6.51 -13.46 -1.51
C GLU A 142 -7.04 -13.06 -2.88
N LEU A 143 -7.64 -11.86 -3.00
CA LEU A 143 -8.09 -11.30 -4.27
C LEU A 143 -6.95 -11.26 -5.30
N ALA A 144 -5.79 -10.72 -4.92
CA ALA A 144 -4.63 -10.63 -5.82
C ALA A 144 -4.11 -12.03 -6.22
N LYS A 145 -4.12 -13.00 -5.30
CA LYS A 145 -3.78 -14.40 -5.58
C LYS A 145 -4.77 -15.04 -6.56
N ASN A 146 -6.06 -14.92 -6.28
CA ASN A 146 -7.10 -15.54 -7.09
C ASN A 146 -7.15 -14.96 -8.51
N GLU A 147 -7.04 -13.64 -8.64
CA GLU A 147 -6.94 -12.99 -9.97
C GLU A 147 -5.70 -13.44 -10.73
N PHE A 148 -4.58 -13.60 -10.03
CA PHE A 148 -3.34 -14.08 -10.66
C PHE A 148 -3.47 -15.51 -11.17
N LEU A 149 -4.09 -16.42 -10.40
CA LEU A 149 -4.24 -17.82 -10.75
C LEU A 149 -5.38 -18.06 -11.74
N SER A 150 -6.33 -17.15 -11.88
CA SER A 150 -7.50 -17.28 -12.79
C SER A 150 -7.13 -17.52 -14.26
N THR A 151 -5.90 -17.20 -14.65
CA THR A 151 -5.39 -17.40 -16.02
C THR A 151 -4.81 -18.79 -16.29
N GLY A 152 -4.82 -19.67 -15.31
CA GLY A 152 -4.16 -20.98 -15.42
C GLY A 152 -2.64 -20.94 -15.24
N ALA A 153 -2.10 -19.86 -14.63
CA ALA A 153 -0.69 -19.83 -14.25
C ALA A 153 -0.36 -21.00 -13.30
N THR A 154 0.52 -21.89 -13.74
CA THR A 154 0.86 -23.12 -13.00
C THR A 154 1.98 -22.83 -11.99
N ILE A 155 1.63 -22.80 -10.72
CA ILE A 155 2.54 -22.62 -9.59
C ILE A 155 2.21 -23.68 -8.56
N ALA A 156 3.23 -24.36 -8.03
CA ALA A 156 3.05 -25.33 -6.96
C ALA A 156 2.47 -24.67 -5.71
N PRO A 157 1.41 -25.21 -5.10
CA PRO A 157 0.70 -24.58 -3.98
C PRO A 157 1.60 -24.20 -2.80
N GLU A 158 2.60 -25.03 -2.50
CA GLU A 158 3.57 -24.78 -1.43
C GLU A 158 4.45 -23.54 -1.66
N ARG A 159 4.51 -23.04 -2.89
CA ARG A 159 5.24 -21.81 -3.25
C ARG A 159 4.38 -20.54 -3.13
N ILE A 160 3.09 -20.70 -2.91
CA ILE A 160 2.15 -19.57 -2.81
C ILE A 160 1.89 -19.27 -1.34
N THR A 161 1.89 -18.00 -1.01
CA THR A 161 1.45 -17.54 0.31
C THR A 161 0.78 -16.17 0.19
N VAL A 162 -0.16 -15.90 1.09
CA VAL A 162 -0.78 -14.57 1.23
C VAL A 162 -0.32 -13.93 2.52
N VAL A 163 0.31 -12.76 2.40
CA VAL A 163 0.70 -11.94 3.53
C VAL A 163 0.16 -10.54 3.30
N ARG A 164 -0.92 -10.18 4.00
CA ARG A 164 -1.50 -8.84 3.90
C ARG A 164 -0.49 -7.79 4.32
N ASN A 165 -0.44 -6.70 3.59
CA ASN A 165 0.38 -5.56 3.95
C ASN A 165 -0.02 -5.00 5.31
N SER A 166 0.85 -4.18 5.87
CA SER A 166 0.59 -3.37 7.05
C SER A 166 1.32 -2.04 6.95
N ILE A 167 1.05 -1.16 7.89
CA ILE A 167 1.67 0.15 8.01
C ILE A 167 2.49 0.23 9.30
N VAL A 168 3.54 1.03 9.26
CA VAL A 168 4.32 1.41 10.44
C VAL A 168 3.72 2.70 10.99
N ILE A 169 3.36 2.68 12.26
CA ILE A 169 2.90 3.88 12.99
C ILE A 169 4.13 4.45 13.71
N PRO A 170 4.53 5.70 13.45
CA PRO A 170 5.60 6.36 14.20
C PRO A 170 5.24 6.48 15.69
N GLU A 171 6.25 6.38 16.55
CA GLU A 171 6.06 6.56 18.00
C GLU A 171 5.68 8.02 18.33
N GLU A 172 6.26 8.95 17.60
CA GLU A 172 5.96 10.38 17.75
C GLU A 172 5.36 10.92 16.44
N MET A 173 4.31 11.69 16.57
CA MET A 173 3.65 12.38 15.46
C MET A 173 3.51 13.87 15.75
N PRO A 174 3.78 14.73 14.77
CA PRO A 174 3.55 16.16 14.93
C PRO A 174 2.05 16.42 15.19
N LYS A 175 1.76 17.40 16.02
CA LYS A 175 0.37 17.84 16.21
C LYS A 175 -0.09 18.67 15.02
N VAL A 176 -1.27 18.39 14.54
CA VAL A 176 -1.99 19.12 13.51
C VAL A 176 -3.31 19.56 14.12
N ASP A 177 -3.74 20.75 13.79
CA ASP A 177 -5.04 21.30 14.22
C ASP A 177 -5.79 21.77 12.97
N ILE A 178 -6.53 20.86 12.37
CA ILE A 178 -7.32 21.11 11.16
C ILE A 178 -8.43 22.13 11.45
N ARG A 179 -9.06 22.06 12.63
CA ARG A 179 -10.15 22.96 12.96
C ARG A 179 -9.68 24.40 13.00
N LYS A 180 -8.50 24.65 13.57
CA LYS A 180 -7.88 25.96 13.58
C LYS A 180 -7.41 26.39 12.19
N GLU A 181 -6.77 25.49 11.44
CA GLU A 181 -6.27 25.77 10.07
C GLU A 181 -7.38 26.25 9.13
N PHE A 182 -8.58 25.65 9.22
CA PHE A 182 -9.72 25.97 8.36
C PHE A 182 -10.83 26.74 9.05
N SER A 183 -10.60 27.25 10.29
CA SER A 183 -11.58 28.00 11.08
C SER A 183 -12.94 27.30 11.21
N LEU A 184 -12.90 25.99 11.49
CA LEU A 184 -14.09 25.14 11.55
C LEU A 184 -14.75 25.22 12.93
N PRO A 185 -16.11 25.25 13.00
CA PRO A 185 -16.82 25.11 14.26
C PRO A 185 -16.62 23.68 14.83
N GLU A 186 -16.84 23.54 16.14
CA GLU A 186 -16.68 22.22 16.82
C GLU A 186 -17.63 21.16 16.27
N GLU A 187 -18.82 21.55 15.88
CA GLU A 187 -19.87 20.67 15.35
C GLU A 187 -19.60 20.20 13.92
N CYS A 188 -18.68 20.84 13.18
CA CYS A 188 -18.37 20.45 11.81
C CYS A 188 -17.75 19.06 11.77
N THR A 189 -18.40 18.15 11.04
CA THR A 189 -17.86 16.80 10.77
C THR A 189 -16.80 16.87 9.69
N ILE A 190 -15.64 16.27 9.95
CA ILE A 190 -14.51 16.25 9.02
C ILE A 190 -14.40 14.86 8.37
N ALA A 191 -14.81 14.76 7.11
CA ALA A 191 -14.52 13.61 6.26
C ALA A 191 -13.19 13.81 5.52
N MET A 192 -12.47 12.72 5.24
CA MET A 192 -11.17 12.84 4.61
C MET A 192 -10.92 11.72 3.59
N TYR A 193 -10.37 12.11 2.45
CA TYR A 193 -9.71 11.22 1.50
C TYR A 193 -8.20 11.49 1.54
N HIS A 194 -7.40 10.43 1.52
CA HIS A 194 -5.98 10.56 1.24
C HIS A 194 -5.47 9.48 0.31
N GLY A 195 -4.62 9.89 -0.61
CA GLY A 195 -4.06 9.01 -1.63
C GLY A 195 -3.68 9.75 -2.90
N ARG A 196 -3.31 9.00 -3.92
CA ARG A 196 -3.08 9.57 -5.25
C ARG A 196 -4.41 10.09 -5.82
N ILE A 197 -4.41 11.31 -6.32
CA ILE A 197 -5.57 11.90 -7.01
C ILE A 197 -5.49 11.46 -8.46
N ALA A 198 -6.33 10.49 -8.84
CA ALA A 198 -6.39 9.91 -10.17
C ALA A 198 -7.81 9.36 -10.42
N ASP A 199 -8.20 9.24 -11.68
CA ASP A 199 -9.53 8.83 -12.12
C ASP A 199 -9.96 7.49 -11.52
N GLU A 200 -9.07 6.50 -11.49
CA GLU A 200 -9.36 5.19 -10.90
C GLU A 200 -9.66 5.22 -9.39
N LYS A 201 -9.42 6.36 -8.72
CA LYS A 201 -9.73 6.55 -7.30
C LYS A 201 -11.14 7.06 -7.03
N GLY A 202 -11.91 7.41 -8.07
CA GLY A 202 -13.32 7.75 -7.98
C GLY A 202 -13.62 9.05 -7.24
N LEU A 203 -12.72 10.04 -7.34
CA LEU A 203 -12.92 11.33 -6.68
C LEU A 203 -14.02 12.16 -7.34
N ASP A 204 -14.27 11.94 -8.62
CA ASP A 204 -15.41 12.47 -9.34
C ASP A 204 -16.74 11.94 -8.76
N VAL A 205 -16.82 10.63 -8.52
CA VAL A 205 -17.96 10.00 -7.85
C VAL A 205 -18.14 10.52 -6.42
N LEU A 206 -17.03 10.78 -5.71
CA LEU A 206 -17.07 11.35 -4.36
C LEU A 206 -17.62 12.78 -4.37
N ILE A 207 -17.23 13.61 -5.33
CA ILE A 207 -17.77 14.98 -5.48
C ILE A 207 -19.25 14.94 -5.82
N ASP A 208 -19.68 14.02 -6.72
CA ASP A 208 -21.10 13.81 -7.04
C ASP A 208 -21.88 13.37 -5.79
N ALA A 209 -21.32 12.47 -5.01
CA ALA A 209 -21.93 12.06 -3.75
C ALA A 209 -22.07 13.24 -2.78
N MET A 210 -21.07 14.10 -2.66
CA MET A 210 -21.11 15.28 -1.78
C MET A 210 -22.22 16.26 -2.16
N GLN A 211 -22.58 16.37 -3.44
CA GLN A 211 -23.73 17.15 -3.89
C GLN A 211 -25.06 16.61 -3.34
N LEU A 212 -25.14 15.30 -3.13
CA LEU A 212 -26.34 14.60 -2.64
C LEU A 212 -26.40 14.51 -1.11
N VAL A 213 -25.30 14.83 -0.41
CA VAL A 213 -25.22 14.73 1.05
C VAL A 213 -26.17 15.73 1.74
N LYS A 214 -26.98 15.22 2.66
CA LYS A 214 -28.01 16.00 3.37
C LYS A 214 -27.53 16.65 4.68
N SER A 215 -26.23 16.71 4.91
CA SER A 215 -25.64 17.41 6.05
C SER A 215 -25.00 18.71 5.58
N LYS A 216 -25.35 19.84 6.23
CA LYS A 216 -24.74 21.15 5.92
C LYS A 216 -23.42 21.37 6.66
N GLU A 217 -23.14 20.60 7.71
CA GLU A 217 -22.01 20.80 8.61
C GLU A 217 -20.95 19.71 8.40
N ILE A 218 -20.57 19.52 7.13
CA ILE A 218 -19.53 18.57 6.74
C ILE A 218 -18.48 19.24 5.87
N LEU A 219 -17.22 19.00 6.19
CA LEU A 219 -16.07 19.35 5.37
C LEU A 219 -15.38 18.09 4.88
N LEU A 220 -15.18 17.96 3.58
CA LEU A 220 -14.37 16.94 2.95
C LEU A 220 -12.98 17.50 2.63
N LEU A 221 -11.94 16.89 3.18
CA LEU A 221 -10.55 17.20 2.89
C LEU A 221 -9.96 16.18 1.93
N LEU A 222 -9.40 16.65 0.82
CA LEU A 222 -8.75 15.82 -0.20
C LEU A 222 -7.22 16.00 -0.08
N ILE A 223 -6.54 14.96 0.43
CA ILE A 223 -5.09 14.95 0.62
C ILE A 223 -4.43 14.10 -0.46
N GLY A 224 -3.57 14.70 -1.27
CA GLY A 224 -2.82 13.94 -2.26
C GLY A 224 -2.20 14.79 -3.35
N LYS A 225 -1.58 14.08 -4.29
CA LYS A 225 -1.09 14.62 -5.55
C LYS A 225 -1.74 13.89 -6.70
N GLY A 226 -1.94 14.57 -7.81
CA GLY A 226 -2.49 14.02 -9.04
C GLY A 226 -2.00 14.77 -10.27
N ASP A 227 -2.50 14.34 -11.42
CA ASP A 227 -2.33 15.06 -12.68
C ASP A 227 -3.04 16.42 -12.59
N GLU A 228 -2.41 17.49 -13.11
CA GLU A 228 -2.94 18.85 -13.01
C GLU A 228 -4.26 19.02 -13.78
N ASN A 229 -4.43 18.34 -14.92
CA ASN A 229 -5.67 18.41 -15.71
C ASN A 229 -6.82 17.74 -14.95
N TYR A 230 -6.56 16.58 -14.34
CA TYR A 230 -7.57 15.88 -13.54
C TYR A 230 -7.93 16.68 -12.29
N LEU A 231 -6.96 17.27 -11.59
CA LEU A 231 -7.20 18.16 -10.46
C LEU A 231 -8.05 19.36 -10.86
N SER A 232 -7.74 20.01 -11.98
CA SER A 232 -8.50 21.16 -12.49
C SER A 232 -9.93 20.78 -12.83
N MET A 233 -10.14 19.60 -13.45
CA MET A 233 -11.49 19.08 -13.73
C MET A 233 -12.29 18.86 -12.44
N LEU A 234 -11.68 18.29 -11.40
CA LEU A 234 -12.35 18.08 -10.11
C LEU A 234 -12.69 19.42 -9.43
N GLN A 235 -11.77 20.39 -9.46
CA GLN A 235 -12.03 21.74 -8.92
C GLN A 235 -13.15 22.46 -9.65
N GLN A 236 -13.20 22.38 -10.98
CA GLN A 236 -14.28 22.91 -11.76
C GLN A 236 -15.63 22.31 -11.35
N ARG A 237 -15.69 20.97 -11.18
CA ARG A 237 -16.90 20.26 -10.74
C ARG A 237 -17.36 20.71 -9.35
N VAL A 238 -16.43 20.92 -8.43
CA VAL A 238 -16.72 21.49 -7.09
C VAL A 238 -17.37 22.86 -7.21
N ASN A 239 -16.84 23.73 -8.07
CA ASN A 239 -17.38 25.09 -8.30
C ASN A 239 -18.76 25.02 -8.97
N GLU A 240 -18.94 24.18 -9.98
CA GLU A 240 -20.23 23.98 -10.66
C GLU A 240 -21.35 23.53 -9.70
N TYR A 241 -20.99 22.75 -8.67
CA TYR A 241 -21.93 22.29 -7.65
C TYR A 241 -22.05 23.23 -6.44
N GLY A 242 -21.28 24.33 -6.38
CA GLY A 242 -21.30 25.26 -5.26
C GLY A 242 -20.79 24.65 -3.95
N LEU A 243 -19.83 23.71 -4.04
CA LEU A 243 -19.31 22.94 -2.91
C LEU A 243 -17.96 23.46 -2.39
N GLU A 244 -17.52 24.67 -2.76
CA GLU A 244 -16.21 25.22 -2.41
C GLU A 244 -16.02 25.37 -0.90
N ASN A 245 -17.10 25.52 -0.15
CA ASN A 245 -17.07 25.56 1.31
C ASN A 245 -17.05 24.19 1.96
N ASN A 246 -17.50 23.14 1.25
CA ASN A 246 -17.62 21.78 1.75
C ASN A 246 -16.47 20.85 1.32
N ILE A 247 -15.70 21.22 0.29
CA ILE A 247 -14.60 20.40 -0.24
C ILE A 247 -13.35 21.25 -0.36
N LYS A 248 -12.25 20.79 0.24
CA LYS A 248 -10.95 21.47 0.16
C LYS A 248 -9.86 20.51 -0.33
N PHE A 249 -9.15 20.94 -1.37
CA PHE A 249 -7.92 20.27 -1.84
C PHE A 249 -6.74 20.84 -1.08
N ILE A 250 -6.16 20.06 -0.16
CA ILE A 250 -5.08 20.54 0.71
C ILE A 250 -3.69 20.08 0.27
N GLY A 251 -3.61 19.45 -0.91
CA GLY A 251 -2.36 18.99 -1.49
C GLY A 251 -1.75 17.78 -0.75
N TYR A 252 -0.50 17.49 -1.05
CA TYR A 252 0.21 16.39 -0.41
C TYR A 252 0.64 16.76 1.01
N ARG A 253 0.39 15.85 1.96
CA ARG A 253 0.83 15.95 3.36
C ARG A 253 1.65 14.73 3.74
N SER A 254 2.77 14.95 4.42
CA SER A 254 3.63 13.87 4.93
C SER A 254 4.30 14.33 6.23
N PRO A 255 4.16 13.59 7.33
CA PRO A 255 3.33 12.38 7.49
C PRO A 255 1.83 12.68 7.41
N VAL A 256 1.02 11.69 6.97
CA VAL A 256 -0.44 11.86 6.84
C VAL A 256 -1.19 11.50 8.13
N LEU A 257 -0.69 10.56 8.92
CA LEU A 257 -1.36 10.06 10.12
C LEU A 257 -1.84 11.14 11.10
N PRO A 258 -1.09 12.24 11.35
CA PRO A 258 -1.56 13.34 12.20
C PRO A 258 -2.86 13.97 11.71
N TYR A 259 -3.03 14.09 10.39
CA TYR A 259 -4.27 14.60 9.79
C TYR A 259 -5.43 13.63 9.99
N LEU A 260 -5.15 12.30 9.90
CA LEU A 260 -6.18 11.28 10.11
C LEU A 260 -6.67 11.22 11.57
N GLN A 261 -5.87 11.69 12.53
CA GLN A 261 -6.31 11.83 13.94
C GLN A 261 -7.36 12.92 14.11
N GLU A 262 -7.36 13.91 13.24
CA GLU A 262 -8.28 15.05 13.31
C GLU A 262 -9.57 14.86 12.50
N CYS A 263 -9.65 13.83 11.63
CA CYS A 263 -10.89 13.56 10.90
C CYS A 263 -11.85 12.69 11.71
N ASP A 264 -13.12 12.75 11.35
CA ASP A 264 -14.17 11.92 11.93
C ASP A 264 -14.27 10.57 11.23
N PHE A 265 -14.06 10.52 9.91
CA PHE A 265 -14.03 9.29 9.13
C PHE A 265 -13.29 9.45 7.81
N GLY A 266 -12.80 8.32 7.28
CA GLY A 266 -12.17 8.24 5.98
C GLY A 266 -13.11 7.82 4.86
N ILE A 267 -12.78 8.20 3.60
CA ILE A 267 -13.51 7.77 2.42
C ILE A 267 -12.53 7.28 1.36
N LEU A 268 -12.76 6.05 0.84
CA LEU A 268 -11.99 5.46 -0.25
C LEU A 268 -12.91 4.96 -1.36
N PRO A 269 -13.30 5.83 -2.31
CA PRO A 269 -14.30 5.54 -3.33
C PRO A 269 -13.71 4.90 -4.59
N SER A 270 -12.60 4.13 -4.48
CA SER A 270 -11.87 3.57 -5.61
C SER A 270 -12.78 2.78 -6.56
N ILE A 271 -12.77 3.13 -7.85
CA ILE A 271 -13.53 2.45 -8.89
C ILE A 271 -12.86 1.12 -9.25
N VAL A 272 -11.54 1.10 -9.31
CA VAL A 272 -10.77 -0.11 -9.59
C VAL A 272 -10.52 -0.94 -8.33
N ARG A 273 -10.26 -2.23 -8.54
CA ARG A 273 -9.98 -3.16 -7.44
C ARG A 273 -8.61 -2.87 -6.79
N GLU A 274 -8.63 -2.37 -5.57
CA GLU A 274 -7.43 -2.22 -4.74
C GLU A 274 -6.89 -3.60 -4.35
N SER A 275 -5.59 -3.77 -4.34
CA SER A 275 -4.99 -5.04 -3.92
C SER A 275 -4.94 -5.21 -2.40
N SER A 276 -4.64 -4.11 -1.70
CA SER A 276 -4.61 -4.01 -0.24
C SER A 276 -4.51 -2.53 0.09
N SER A 277 -5.60 -1.91 0.47
CA SER A 277 -5.63 -0.47 0.71
C SER A 277 -4.90 -0.13 2.01
N LEU A 278 -3.69 0.43 1.91
CA LEU A 278 -2.95 0.93 3.07
C LEU A 278 -3.70 2.10 3.71
N SER A 279 -4.35 2.94 2.90
CA SER A 279 -5.14 4.07 3.40
C SER A 279 -6.25 3.63 4.35
N CYS A 280 -6.96 2.52 4.05
CA CYS A 280 -7.94 1.96 4.99
C CYS A 280 -7.28 1.59 6.33
N MET A 281 -6.11 0.93 6.29
CA MET A 281 -5.38 0.53 7.50
C MET A 281 -4.89 1.75 8.29
N GLU A 282 -4.51 2.83 7.61
CA GLU A 282 -4.12 4.09 8.24
C GLU A 282 -5.28 4.70 9.02
N TYR A 283 -6.50 4.78 8.47
CA TYR A 283 -7.70 5.21 9.22
C TYR A 283 -8.00 4.26 10.38
N MET A 284 -8.04 2.95 10.14
CA MET A 284 -8.31 1.96 11.19
C MET A 284 -7.32 2.09 12.35
N SER A 285 -6.04 2.35 12.05
CA SER A 285 -4.99 2.52 13.06
C SER A 285 -5.22 3.72 13.98
N GLN A 286 -5.94 4.73 13.50
CA GLN A 286 -6.31 5.94 14.24
C GLN A 286 -7.72 5.85 14.85
N GLY A 287 -8.37 4.68 14.79
CA GLY A 287 -9.73 4.50 15.28
C GLY A 287 -10.78 5.28 14.49
N ARG A 288 -10.51 5.54 13.21
CA ARG A 288 -11.45 6.24 12.33
C ARG A 288 -12.15 5.22 11.44
N PRO A 289 -13.50 5.22 11.41
CA PRO A 289 -14.24 4.36 10.49
C PRO A 289 -13.99 4.80 9.04
N VAL A 290 -14.16 3.87 8.12
CA VAL A 290 -13.95 4.11 6.69
C VAL A 290 -15.20 3.77 5.90
N ILE A 291 -15.58 4.64 4.97
CA ILE A 291 -16.47 4.30 3.87
C ILE A 291 -15.58 3.89 2.70
N ALA A 292 -15.73 2.66 2.22
CA ALA A 292 -14.90 2.15 1.12
C ALA A 292 -15.75 1.37 0.11
N THR A 293 -15.24 1.25 -1.11
CA THR A 293 -15.90 0.40 -2.12
C THR A 293 -15.68 -1.08 -1.83
N ASN A 294 -16.68 -1.91 -2.16
CA ASN A 294 -16.71 -3.34 -1.85
C ASN A 294 -16.07 -4.22 -2.93
N ASN A 295 -15.17 -3.68 -3.75
CA ASN A 295 -14.64 -4.35 -4.94
C ASN A 295 -13.16 -4.76 -4.86
N GLY A 296 -12.47 -4.51 -3.77
CA GLY A 296 -11.02 -4.72 -3.64
C GLY A 296 -10.62 -5.65 -2.49
N GLY A 297 -9.30 -5.82 -2.31
CA GLY A 297 -8.73 -6.62 -1.22
C GLY A 297 -8.96 -6.04 0.18
N GLN A 298 -9.41 -4.80 0.30
CA GLN A 298 -9.85 -4.21 1.57
C GLN A 298 -11.06 -4.95 2.16
N THR A 299 -11.91 -5.57 1.34
CA THR A 299 -13.05 -6.38 1.82
C THR A 299 -12.63 -7.64 2.58
N GLU A 300 -11.36 -7.98 2.57
CA GLU A 300 -10.84 -9.11 3.36
C GLU A 300 -10.64 -8.77 4.85
N TYR A 301 -10.77 -7.47 5.24
CA TYR A 301 -10.63 -7.01 6.60
C TYR A 301 -11.59 -5.87 6.99
N LEU A 302 -12.29 -5.28 6.01
CA LEU A 302 -13.40 -4.37 6.25
C LEU A 302 -14.71 -5.14 6.24
N ASP A 303 -15.42 -5.10 7.36
CA ASP A 303 -16.73 -5.71 7.55
C ASP A 303 -17.78 -4.60 7.59
N HIS A 304 -18.75 -4.63 6.64
CA HIS A 304 -19.83 -3.66 6.58
C HIS A 304 -20.64 -3.65 7.90
N GLU A 305 -21.00 -2.46 8.36
CA GLU A 305 -21.77 -2.21 9.60
C GLU A 305 -21.07 -2.69 10.89
N LYS A 306 -19.83 -3.16 10.80
CA LYS A 306 -19.09 -3.63 11.98
C LYS A 306 -17.85 -2.78 12.27
N ASN A 307 -16.96 -2.58 11.30
CA ASN A 307 -15.76 -1.76 11.41
C ASN A 307 -15.60 -0.74 10.27
N SER A 308 -16.55 -0.73 9.33
CA SER A 308 -16.55 0.09 8.12
C SER A 308 -17.96 0.19 7.53
N LEU A 309 -18.14 1.06 6.53
CA LEU A 309 -19.28 1.04 5.63
C LEU A 309 -18.79 0.73 4.22
N LEU A 310 -19.41 -0.23 3.56
CA LEU A 310 -19.04 -0.65 2.22
C LEU A 310 -20.12 -0.29 1.21
N VAL A 311 -19.72 0.31 0.09
CA VAL A 311 -20.61 0.75 -1.00
C VAL A 311 -20.18 0.13 -2.33
N PRO A 312 -21.09 0.00 -3.32
CA PRO A 312 -20.71 -0.36 -4.68
C PRO A 312 -19.75 0.67 -5.29
N PRO A 313 -18.78 0.27 -6.15
CA PRO A 313 -17.96 1.22 -6.89
C PRO A 313 -18.81 2.04 -7.87
N ALA A 314 -18.42 3.29 -8.11
CA ALA A 314 -19.08 4.23 -9.02
C ALA A 314 -20.57 4.50 -8.70
N ASP A 315 -20.98 4.36 -7.44
CA ASP A 315 -22.35 4.61 -6.96
C ASP A 315 -22.35 5.82 -6.02
N ALA A 316 -22.61 7.01 -6.59
CA ALA A 316 -22.64 8.26 -5.85
C ALA A 316 -23.81 8.33 -4.83
N GLU A 317 -24.96 7.72 -5.14
CA GLU A 317 -26.11 7.72 -4.25
C GLU A 317 -25.87 6.86 -3.00
N ALA A 318 -25.34 5.64 -3.19
CA ALA A 318 -24.94 4.78 -2.07
C ALA A 318 -23.86 5.45 -1.23
N LEU A 319 -22.87 6.09 -1.86
CA LEU A 319 -21.80 6.80 -1.16
C LEU A 319 -22.34 7.99 -0.37
N ALA A 320 -23.22 8.81 -0.94
CA ALA A 320 -23.87 9.94 -0.28
C ALA A 320 -24.70 9.53 0.93
N LYS A 321 -25.41 8.41 0.83
CA LYS A 321 -26.18 7.83 1.94
C LYS A 321 -25.26 7.51 3.13
N GLU A 322 -24.17 6.80 2.91
CA GLU A 322 -23.26 6.40 3.99
C GLU A 322 -22.46 7.61 4.53
N ILE A 323 -22.12 8.58 3.69
CA ILE A 323 -21.54 9.86 4.16
C ILE A 323 -22.53 10.60 5.07
N SER A 324 -23.80 10.72 4.66
CA SER A 324 -24.84 11.38 5.46
C SER A 324 -25.08 10.65 6.77
N GLU A 325 -25.06 9.32 6.76
CA GLU A 325 -25.18 8.49 7.97
C GLU A 325 -24.05 8.78 8.96
N LEU A 326 -22.78 8.72 8.51
CA LEU A 326 -21.66 9.01 9.41
C LEU A 326 -21.56 10.48 9.80
N ALA A 327 -21.97 11.42 8.96
CA ALA A 327 -21.99 12.84 9.28
C ALA A 327 -22.94 13.13 10.46
N ASN A 328 -24.10 12.51 10.47
CA ASN A 328 -25.17 12.80 11.43
C ASN A 328 -25.18 11.87 12.67
N ASN A 329 -24.36 10.78 12.66
CA ASN A 329 -24.40 9.76 13.73
C ASN A 329 -23.03 9.57 14.41
N ALA A 330 -22.78 10.40 15.42
CA ALA A 330 -21.51 10.36 16.18
C ALA A 330 -21.30 9.01 16.91
N ASP A 331 -22.36 8.41 17.41
CA ASP A 331 -22.27 7.13 18.13
C ASP A 331 -21.88 5.98 17.19
N LYS A 332 -22.43 5.97 15.97
CA LYS A 332 -22.03 5.02 14.91
C LYS A 332 -20.56 5.22 14.52
N ARG A 333 -20.09 6.48 14.34
CA ARG A 333 -18.67 6.77 14.09
C ARG A 333 -17.78 6.19 15.19
N LYS A 334 -18.13 6.41 16.47
CA LYS A 334 -17.36 5.90 17.62
C LYS A 334 -17.34 4.38 17.66
N LEU A 335 -18.48 3.72 17.45
CA LEU A 335 -18.59 2.26 17.46
C LEU A 335 -17.76 1.62 16.36
N LEU A 336 -17.96 2.06 15.11
CA LEU A 336 -17.22 1.53 13.96
C LEU A 336 -15.71 1.81 14.07
N GLY A 337 -15.34 3.01 14.53
CA GLY A 337 -13.94 3.38 14.74
C GLY A 337 -13.26 2.55 15.83
N ALA A 338 -13.93 2.29 16.94
CA ALA A 338 -13.41 1.43 18.01
C ALA A 338 -13.18 -0.01 17.51
N ASN A 339 -14.13 -0.56 16.76
CA ASN A 339 -14.00 -1.88 16.14
C ASN A 339 -12.87 -1.92 15.09
N ALA A 340 -12.76 -0.88 14.26
CA ALA A 340 -11.69 -0.75 13.28
C ALA A 340 -10.30 -0.76 13.94
N LEU A 341 -10.12 0.01 15.03
CA LEU A 341 -8.88 0.06 15.79
C LEU A 341 -8.55 -1.30 16.45
N SER A 342 -9.56 -1.96 17.00
CA SER A 342 -9.42 -3.29 17.59
C SER A 342 -8.95 -4.32 16.54
N ASP A 343 -9.59 -4.35 15.37
CA ASP A 343 -9.22 -5.24 14.27
C ASP A 343 -7.80 -4.93 13.75
N TYR A 344 -7.45 -3.64 13.62
CA TYR A 344 -6.09 -3.26 13.25
C TYR A 344 -5.06 -3.76 14.25
N ARG A 345 -5.26 -3.48 15.54
CA ARG A 345 -4.32 -3.87 16.62
C ARG A 345 -4.14 -5.38 16.73
N ASN A 346 -5.20 -6.16 16.53
CA ASN A 346 -5.15 -7.59 16.72
C ASN A 346 -4.74 -8.39 15.47
N LYS A 347 -5.01 -7.88 14.25
CA LYS A 347 -4.90 -8.67 13.02
C LYS A 347 -4.02 -8.05 11.94
N LEU A 348 -3.92 -6.70 11.91
CA LEU A 348 -3.37 -5.95 10.78
C LEU A 348 -2.14 -5.12 11.15
N ASN A 349 -1.74 -5.07 12.41
CA ASN A 349 -0.59 -4.29 12.85
C ASN A 349 0.72 -4.78 12.21
N TYR A 350 1.74 -3.92 12.22
CA TYR A 350 3.01 -4.21 11.58
C TYR A 350 3.73 -5.43 12.17
N SER A 351 3.62 -5.67 13.47
CA SER A 351 4.23 -6.83 14.12
C SER A 351 3.66 -8.15 13.59
N CYS A 352 2.33 -8.23 13.38
CA CYS A 352 1.67 -9.39 12.77
C CYS A 352 2.16 -9.62 11.33
N PHE A 353 2.28 -8.56 10.54
CA PHE A 353 2.81 -8.61 9.18
C PHE A 353 4.27 -9.07 9.18
N TYR A 354 5.12 -8.43 9.97
CA TYR A 354 6.55 -8.69 10.05
C TYR A 354 6.84 -10.15 10.45
N LYS A 355 6.13 -10.66 11.47
CA LYS A 355 6.22 -12.07 11.87
C LYS A 355 5.89 -13.04 10.73
N LYS A 356 4.85 -12.74 9.93
CA LYS A 356 4.50 -13.57 8.77
C LYS A 356 5.58 -13.54 7.69
N ILE A 357 6.15 -12.39 7.38
CA ILE A 357 7.24 -12.25 6.40
C ILE A 357 8.49 -12.97 6.89
N THR A 358 8.85 -12.83 8.15
CA THR A 358 9.99 -13.53 8.77
C THR A 358 9.83 -15.04 8.65
N ASN A 359 8.64 -15.58 8.94
CA ASN A 359 8.33 -17.01 8.75
C ASN A 359 8.46 -17.44 7.28
N VAL A 360 8.01 -16.62 6.32
CA VAL A 360 8.16 -16.91 4.88
C VAL A 360 9.63 -16.98 4.49
N TYR A 361 10.47 -16.15 5.09
CA TYR A 361 11.93 -16.19 4.88
C TYR A 361 12.58 -17.41 5.56
N GLY A 362 11.87 -18.10 6.46
CA GLY A 362 12.40 -19.26 7.19
C GLY A 362 13.37 -18.84 8.30
N TYR A 363 13.03 -17.76 8.99
CA TYR A 363 13.78 -17.20 10.13
C TYR A 363 12.98 -17.30 11.42
#